data_da06904a32338a4100a3c601e6c8f133
#
_entry.id   da06904a32338a4100a3c601e6c8f133
#
_cell.length_a   1.000
_cell.length_b   1.000
_cell.length_c   1.000
_cell.angle_alpha   90.00
_cell.angle_beta   90.00
_cell.angle_gamma   90.00
#
_symmetry.space_group_name_H-M   'P 1'
#
loop_
_entity.id
_entity.type
_entity.pdbx_description
1 polymer ?
#
loop_
_entity_poly.entity_id
_entity_poly.type
_entity_poly.pdbx_seq_one_letter_code
_entity_poly.pdbx_strand_id
1 'polypeptide(L)'
;MNGHKKAVLFDLDGTLVDTAPEMHLAVNVLLEEEGLSPLPYESVRPHVSNGVMGIFRNIFEDNPKVGGRRFKRYLDIYEEHLGINAKTFPGIDEVISAIEGLGINWGIVTNKSKRFAKPLLRKLELLNRTACLVCGDTTNNLKPDPEPINYALSFLKTKNTKKSFYIGDSKKDVDAAKSAGISSIACTYGYIYDSTNPKDWKADFYVDHALEILDVI
;
A
#
# COMPACT_ATOMS: atom_id res chain seq x y z
N MET A 1 -30.45 16.79 -2.46
CA MET A 1 -29.28 17.44 -3.05
C MET A 1 -28.22 16.35 -3.31
N ASN A 2 -28.05 15.93 -4.57
CA ASN A 2 -27.02 14.95 -4.94
C ASN A 2 -25.67 15.69 -5.03
N GLY A 3 -25.08 16.03 -3.88
CA GLY A 3 -23.71 16.49 -3.84
C GLY A 3 -22.81 15.36 -4.38
N HIS A 4 -22.01 15.66 -5.38
CA HIS A 4 -21.03 14.72 -5.94
C HIS A 4 -20.09 14.29 -4.81
N LYS A 5 -20.28 13.08 -4.32
CA LYS A 5 -19.47 12.53 -3.21
C LYS A 5 -18.01 12.43 -3.71
N LYS A 6 -17.09 13.01 -2.96
CA LYS A 6 -15.65 12.79 -3.11
C LYS A 6 -15.30 11.41 -2.56
N ALA A 7 -14.19 10.85 -3.01
CA ALA A 7 -13.63 9.62 -2.48
C ALA A 7 -12.21 9.86 -1.98
N VAL A 8 -11.84 9.13 -0.93
CA VAL A 8 -10.47 9.07 -0.42
C VAL A 8 -9.99 7.63 -0.58
N LEU A 9 -8.96 7.44 -1.39
CA LEU A 9 -8.39 6.13 -1.69
C LEU A 9 -6.98 6.04 -1.11
N PHE A 10 -6.66 4.90 -0.55
CA PHE A 10 -5.37 4.64 0.09
C PHE A 10 -4.66 3.45 -0.56
N ASP A 11 -3.34 3.50 -0.64
CA ASP A 11 -2.54 2.30 -0.70
C ASP A 11 -2.59 1.56 0.65
N LEU A 12 -2.09 0.34 0.69
CA LEU A 12 -2.09 -0.51 1.87
C LEU A 12 -0.72 -0.51 2.56
N ASP A 13 0.27 -1.15 1.93
CA ASP A 13 1.60 -1.36 2.50
C ASP A 13 2.40 -0.05 2.48
N GLY A 14 2.85 0.42 3.63
CA GLY A 14 3.60 1.70 3.73
C GLY A 14 2.72 2.94 3.84
N THR A 15 1.40 2.79 3.73
CA THR A 15 0.46 3.91 3.80
C THR A 15 -0.55 3.74 4.93
N LEU A 16 -1.43 2.75 4.85
CA LEU A 16 -2.37 2.41 5.93
C LEU A 16 -1.73 1.52 6.98
N VAL A 17 -0.95 0.54 6.54
CA VAL A 17 -0.44 -0.55 7.37
C VAL A 17 1.08 -0.67 7.24
N ASP A 18 1.75 -0.74 8.38
CA ASP A 18 3.15 -1.14 8.47
C ASP A 18 3.23 -2.68 8.41
N THR A 19 3.54 -3.20 7.23
CA THR A 19 3.72 -4.63 6.96
C THR A 19 5.19 -5.04 6.84
N ALA A 20 6.11 -4.09 6.94
CA ALA A 20 7.54 -4.37 6.81
C ALA A 20 8.08 -5.36 7.86
N PRO A 21 7.62 -5.35 9.13
CA PRO A 21 8.07 -6.33 10.12
C PRO A 21 7.80 -7.77 9.71
N GLU A 22 6.63 -8.05 9.12
CA GLU A 22 6.26 -9.40 8.68
C GLU A 22 7.00 -9.82 7.42
N MET A 23 7.17 -8.88 6.48
CA MET A 23 7.92 -9.15 5.26
C MET A 23 9.40 -9.38 5.55
N HIS A 24 9.98 -8.65 6.50
CA HIS A 24 11.32 -8.89 7.01
C HIS A 24 11.46 -10.25 7.70
N LEU A 25 10.50 -10.62 8.56
CA LEU A 25 10.47 -11.94 9.20
C LEU A 25 10.45 -13.05 8.15
N ALA A 26 9.57 -12.94 7.15
CA ALA A 26 9.48 -13.95 6.09
C ALA A 26 10.76 -14.08 5.27
N VAL A 27 11.48 -12.97 5.03
CA VAL A 27 12.81 -12.99 4.41
C VAL A 27 13.80 -13.75 5.26
N ASN A 28 13.89 -13.46 6.56
CA ASN A 28 14.88 -14.06 7.43
C ASN A 28 14.62 -15.56 7.67
N VAL A 29 13.35 -15.98 7.77
CA VAL A 29 13.01 -17.42 7.82
C VAL A 29 13.46 -18.10 6.52
N LEU A 30 13.21 -17.50 5.36
CA LEU A 30 13.67 -18.06 4.08
C LEU A 30 15.20 -18.16 4.00
N LEU A 31 15.92 -17.11 4.44
CA LEU A 31 17.38 -17.12 4.47
C LEU A 31 17.93 -18.20 5.37
N GLU A 32 17.34 -18.38 6.55
CA GLU A 32 17.71 -19.44 7.50
C GLU A 32 17.51 -20.84 6.89
N GLU A 33 16.36 -21.08 6.23
CA GLU A 33 16.08 -22.34 5.51
C GLU A 33 17.12 -22.63 4.41
N GLU A 34 17.72 -21.60 3.84
CA GLU A 34 18.76 -21.71 2.81
C GLU A 34 20.20 -21.70 3.37
N GLY A 35 20.36 -21.65 4.69
CA GLY A 35 21.68 -21.60 5.35
C GLY A 35 22.40 -20.27 5.18
N LEU A 36 21.68 -19.20 4.88
CA LEU A 36 22.19 -17.84 4.73
C LEU A 36 22.01 -17.02 6.00
N SER A 37 22.84 -15.98 6.16
CA SER A 37 22.75 -15.09 7.32
C SER A 37 21.50 -14.21 7.26
N PRO A 38 20.86 -13.92 8.40
CA PRO A 38 19.74 -13.02 8.47
C PRO A 38 20.15 -11.58 8.12
N LEU A 39 19.20 -10.81 7.63
CA LEU A 39 19.38 -9.40 7.26
C LEU A 39 18.80 -8.48 8.35
N PRO A 40 19.42 -7.32 8.60
CA PRO A 40 18.86 -6.31 9.47
C PRO A 40 17.58 -5.71 8.86
N TYR A 41 16.69 -5.24 9.72
CA TYR A 41 15.39 -4.68 9.33
C TYR A 41 15.52 -3.52 8.33
N GLU A 42 16.49 -2.64 8.58
CA GLU A 42 16.76 -1.44 7.80
C GLU A 42 17.16 -1.74 6.35
N SER A 43 17.74 -2.92 6.09
CA SER A 43 18.11 -3.33 4.74
C SER A 43 16.94 -3.90 3.93
N VAL A 44 15.84 -4.29 4.59
CA VAL A 44 14.64 -4.87 3.95
C VAL A 44 13.52 -3.84 3.82
N ARG A 45 13.28 -3.07 4.88
CA ARG A 45 12.18 -2.11 4.98
C ARG A 45 12.01 -1.19 3.76
N PRO A 46 13.05 -0.54 3.22
CA PRO A 46 12.89 0.37 2.07
C PRO A 46 12.36 -0.32 0.81
N HIS A 47 12.54 -1.63 0.70
CA HIS A 47 12.17 -2.39 -0.50
C HIS A 47 10.72 -2.90 -0.49
N VAL A 48 10.02 -2.78 0.63
CA VAL A 48 8.68 -3.35 0.85
C VAL A 48 7.64 -2.79 -0.12
N SER A 49 7.62 -1.48 -0.39
CA SER A 49 6.69 -0.88 -1.37
C SER A 49 6.86 -1.40 -2.80
N ASN A 50 7.99 -2.06 -3.10
CA ASN A 50 8.22 -2.72 -4.38
C ASN A 50 7.80 -4.20 -4.37
N GLY A 51 7.20 -4.66 -3.25
CA GLY A 51 6.75 -6.03 -3.05
C GLY A 51 7.89 -7.04 -3.00
N VAL A 52 7.54 -8.33 -3.05
CA VAL A 52 8.50 -9.44 -2.94
C VAL A 52 9.65 -9.33 -3.93
N MET A 53 9.36 -8.94 -5.17
CA MET A 53 10.40 -8.79 -6.20
C MET A 53 11.33 -7.60 -5.95
N GLY A 54 10.82 -6.54 -5.32
CA GLY A 54 11.66 -5.43 -4.87
C GLY A 54 12.65 -5.88 -3.78
N ILE A 55 12.16 -6.63 -2.81
CA ILE A 55 13.00 -7.22 -1.77
C ILE A 55 14.03 -8.18 -2.38
N PHE A 56 13.59 -9.12 -3.21
CA PHE A 56 14.44 -10.19 -3.75
C PHE A 56 15.59 -9.66 -4.63
N ARG A 57 15.34 -8.66 -5.47
CA ARG A 57 16.37 -8.06 -6.34
C ARG A 57 17.52 -7.40 -5.56
N ASN A 58 17.27 -7.04 -4.30
CA ASN A 58 18.26 -6.40 -3.44
C ASN A 58 18.96 -7.38 -2.50
N ILE A 59 18.41 -8.59 -2.34
CA ILE A 59 18.93 -9.59 -1.40
C ILE A 59 19.65 -10.73 -2.13
N PHE A 60 19.11 -11.17 -3.28
CA PHE A 60 19.61 -12.34 -3.98
C PHE A 60 20.31 -11.94 -5.28
N GLU A 61 21.58 -12.33 -5.43
CA GLU A 61 22.38 -12.07 -6.62
C GLU A 61 21.88 -12.82 -7.86
N ASP A 62 21.23 -13.98 -7.66
CA ASP A 62 20.78 -14.89 -8.72
C ASP A 62 19.49 -14.45 -9.45
N ASN A 63 19.04 -13.23 -9.22
CA ASN A 63 17.84 -12.63 -9.81
C ASN A 63 16.62 -13.57 -9.78
N PRO A 64 16.04 -13.83 -8.61
CA PRO A 64 14.96 -14.80 -8.43
C PRO A 64 13.78 -14.55 -9.37
N LYS A 65 13.26 -15.62 -9.97
CA LYS A 65 12.13 -15.52 -10.89
C LYS A 65 10.80 -15.51 -10.14
N VAL A 66 9.86 -14.67 -10.63
CA VAL A 66 8.46 -14.76 -10.20
C VAL A 66 7.95 -16.17 -10.42
N GLY A 67 7.33 -16.76 -9.38
CA GLY A 67 6.82 -18.14 -9.44
C GLY A 67 7.88 -19.23 -9.27
N GLY A 68 9.18 -18.88 -9.13
CA GLY A 68 10.24 -19.83 -8.79
C GLY A 68 10.07 -20.41 -7.38
N ARG A 69 10.88 -21.47 -7.05
CA ARG A 69 10.80 -22.14 -5.74
C ARG A 69 10.94 -21.18 -4.56
N ARG A 70 11.98 -20.34 -4.56
CA ARG A 70 12.27 -19.37 -3.51
C ARG A 70 11.13 -18.35 -3.34
N PHE A 71 10.59 -17.84 -4.47
CA PHE A 71 9.44 -16.94 -4.48
C PHE A 71 8.20 -17.58 -3.84
N LYS A 72 7.87 -18.80 -4.20
CA LYS A 72 6.72 -19.53 -3.65
C LYS A 72 6.90 -19.78 -2.16
N ARG A 73 8.10 -20.27 -1.74
CA ARG A 73 8.37 -20.52 -0.32
C ARG A 73 8.27 -19.25 0.53
N TYR A 74 8.80 -18.12 0.04
CA TYR A 74 8.62 -16.83 0.71
C TYR A 74 7.14 -16.49 0.91
N LEU A 75 6.31 -16.64 -0.13
CA LEU A 75 4.88 -16.33 -0.03
C LEU A 75 4.16 -17.23 1.00
N ASP A 76 4.56 -18.48 1.10
CA ASP A 76 3.99 -19.41 2.09
C ASP A 76 4.39 -19.00 3.50
N ILE A 77 5.66 -18.68 3.74
CA ILE A 77 6.15 -18.16 5.03
C ILE A 77 5.43 -16.85 5.38
N TYR A 78 5.31 -15.93 4.40
CA TYR A 78 4.63 -14.66 4.62
C TYR A 78 3.16 -14.86 5.02
N GLU A 79 2.46 -15.81 4.37
CA GLU A 79 1.07 -16.13 4.71
C GLU A 79 0.91 -16.70 6.13
N GLU A 80 1.85 -17.56 6.56
CA GLU A 80 1.88 -18.13 7.91
C GLU A 80 1.98 -17.04 9.00
N HIS A 81 2.68 -15.94 8.72
CA HIS A 81 2.94 -14.86 9.67
C HIS A 81 2.07 -13.60 9.46
N LEU A 82 1.19 -13.62 8.47
CA LEU A 82 0.40 -12.47 8.05
C LEU A 82 -0.50 -11.93 9.17
N GLY A 83 -0.40 -10.63 9.46
CA GLY A 83 -1.21 -9.92 10.45
C GLY A 83 -0.90 -10.28 11.91
N ILE A 84 0.31 -10.79 12.20
CA ILE A 84 0.78 -11.03 13.58
C ILE A 84 1.44 -9.77 14.14
N ASN A 85 2.29 -9.11 13.36
CA ASN A 85 3.03 -7.91 13.76
C ASN A 85 2.60 -6.65 13.03
N ALA A 86 1.83 -6.78 11.94
CA ALA A 86 1.33 -5.65 11.17
C ALA A 86 0.38 -4.79 12.02
N LYS A 87 0.53 -3.47 11.89
CA LYS A 87 -0.31 -2.47 12.57
C LYS A 87 -0.61 -1.33 11.61
N THR A 88 -1.68 -0.60 11.84
CA THR A 88 -1.89 0.70 11.19
C THR A 88 -0.76 1.66 11.56
N PHE A 89 -0.38 2.52 10.62
CA PHE A 89 0.55 3.61 10.97
C PHE A 89 -0.10 4.53 12.01
N PRO A 90 0.71 5.17 12.89
CA PRO A 90 0.19 6.08 13.91
C PRO A 90 -0.68 7.18 13.28
N GLY A 91 -1.88 7.39 13.84
CA GLY A 91 -2.85 8.38 13.36
C GLY A 91 -3.81 7.89 12.27
N ILE A 92 -3.60 6.72 11.68
CA ILE A 92 -4.47 6.19 10.60
C ILE A 92 -5.89 5.90 11.10
N ASP A 93 -6.04 5.34 12.29
CA ASP A 93 -7.37 5.02 12.82
C ASP A 93 -8.19 6.28 13.08
N GLU A 94 -7.55 7.36 13.54
CA GLU A 94 -8.15 8.68 13.71
C GLU A 94 -8.52 9.29 12.35
N VAL A 95 -7.66 9.20 11.34
CA VAL A 95 -7.93 9.67 9.97
C VAL A 95 -9.15 8.95 9.40
N ILE A 96 -9.18 7.63 9.47
CA ILE A 96 -10.31 6.83 8.95
C ILE A 96 -11.60 7.20 9.68
N SER A 97 -11.55 7.32 11.02
CA SER A 97 -12.71 7.68 11.83
C SER A 97 -13.24 9.07 11.50
N ALA A 98 -12.35 10.04 11.24
CA ALA A 98 -12.74 11.37 10.81
C ALA A 98 -13.40 11.38 9.41
N ILE A 99 -12.82 10.64 8.45
CA ILE A 99 -13.38 10.48 7.09
C ILE A 99 -14.78 9.87 7.15
N GLU A 100 -14.97 8.82 7.95
CA GLU A 100 -16.26 8.16 8.18
C GLU A 100 -17.27 9.10 8.84
N GLY A 101 -16.83 9.86 9.86
CA GLY A 101 -17.66 10.86 10.54
C GLY A 101 -18.15 11.98 9.60
N LEU A 102 -17.37 12.33 8.58
CA LEU A 102 -17.76 13.26 7.53
C LEU A 102 -18.65 12.64 6.44
N GLY A 103 -18.95 11.35 6.52
CA GLY A 103 -19.73 10.64 5.52
C GLY A 103 -19.04 10.50 4.15
N ILE A 104 -17.71 10.57 4.13
CA ILE A 104 -16.89 10.42 2.92
C ILE A 104 -16.63 8.93 2.73
N ASN A 105 -16.84 8.43 1.51
CA ASN A 105 -16.48 7.06 1.17
C ASN A 105 -14.95 6.97 1.02
N TRP A 106 -14.36 5.98 1.68
CA TRP A 106 -12.96 5.65 1.49
C TRP A 106 -12.77 4.22 1.00
N GLY A 107 -11.66 3.97 0.31
CA GLY A 107 -11.35 2.67 -0.27
C GLY A 107 -9.86 2.39 -0.28
N ILE A 108 -9.52 1.12 -0.54
CA ILE A 108 -8.14 0.64 -0.63
C ILE A 108 -7.87 0.19 -2.06
N VAL A 109 -6.76 0.68 -2.62
CA VAL A 109 -6.27 0.28 -3.95
C VAL A 109 -4.79 -0.07 -3.82
N THR A 110 -4.46 -1.35 -3.89
CA THR A 110 -3.11 -1.85 -3.61
C THR A 110 -2.61 -2.82 -4.68
N ASN A 111 -1.30 -2.84 -4.92
CA ASN A 111 -0.66 -3.84 -5.78
C ASN A 111 -0.50 -5.20 -5.08
N LYS A 112 -0.80 -5.29 -3.77
CA LYS A 112 -0.83 -6.54 -3.03
C LYS A 112 -1.97 -7.43 -3.52
N SER A 113 -1.71 -8.74 -3.70
CA SER A 113 -2.76 -9.68 -4.13
C SER A 113 -3.83 -9.87 -3.06
N LYS A 114 -5.02 -10.22 -3.50
CA LYS A 114 -6.20 -10.46 -2.63
C LYS A 114 -5.95 -11.57 -1.61
N ARG A 115 -5.10 -12.56 -1.96
CA ARG A 115 -4.67 -13.66 -1.07
C ARG A 115 -4.15 -13.11 0.26
N PHE A 116 -3.37 -12.02 0.23
CA PHE A 116 -2.75 -11.42 1.41
C PHE A 116 -3.50 -10.19 1.95
N ALA A 117 -3.98 -9.33 1.06
CA ALA A 117 -4.64 -8.08 1.48
C ALA A 117 -5.92 -8.35 2.29
N LYS A 118 -6.78 -9.25 1.82
CA LYS A 118 -8.07 -9.50 2.47
C LYS A 118 -7.96 -10.10 3.87
N PRO A 119 -7.14 -11.14 4.13
CA PRO A 119 -6.94 -11.66 5.48
C PRO A 119 -6.28 -10.64 6.42
N LEU A 120 -5.29 -9.88 5.94
CA LEU A 120 -4.63 -8.83 6.70
C LEU A 120 -5.64 -7.78 7.18
N LEU A 121 -6.43 -7.23 6.26
CA LEU A 121 -7.45 -6.22 6.58
C LEU A 121 -8.54 -6.76 7.52
N ARG A 122 -8.86 -8.06 7.45
CA ARG A 122 -9.79 -8.69 8.39
C ARG A 122 -9.21 -8.73 9.80
N LYS A 123 -7.92 -9.10 9.96
CA LYS A 123 -7.23 -9.13 11.26
C LYS A 123 -7.11 -7.74 11.89
N LEU A 124 -6.95 -6.71 11.06
CA LEU A 124 -6.88 -5.31 11.50
C LEU A 124 -8.25 -4.61 11.57
N GLU A 125 -9.36 -5.35 11.40
CA GLU A 125 -10.74 -4.84 11.44
C GLU A 125 -11.06 -3.76 10.39
N LEU A 126 -10.19 -3.55 9.40
CA LEU A 126 -10.37 -2.55 8.34
C LEU A 126 -11.25 -3.05 7.18
N LEU A 127 -11.38 -4.37 7.01
CA LEU A 127 -12.08 -4.94 5.85
C LEU A 127 -13.56 -4.54 5.79
N ASN A 128 -14.21 -4.44 6.93
CA ASN A 128 -15.66 -4.10 7.01
C ASN A 128 -15.89 -2.57 7.06
N ARG A 129 -14.84 -1.78 7.25
CA ARG A 129 -14.90 -0.31 7.27
C ARG A 129 -14.71 0.28 5.87
N THR A 130 -13.84 -0.33 5.05
CA THR A 130 -13.60 0.17 3.69
C THR A 130 -14.80 -0.05 2.77
N ALA A 131 -15.14 0.97 2.00
CA ALA A 131 -16.22 0.89 1.02
C ALA A 131 -15.85 0.08 -0.24
N CYS A 132 -14.55 -0.04 -0.54
CA CYS A 132 -14.05 -0.92 -1.61
C CYS A 132 -12.61 -1.37 -1.35
N LEU A 133 -12.28 -2.56 -1.86
CA LEU A 133 -10.93 -3.12 -1.87
C LEU A 133 -10.58 -3.57 -3.29
N VAL A 134 -9.60 -2.89 -3.89
CA VAL A 134 -9.00 -3.22 -5.19
C VAL A 134 -7.59 -3.73 -4.94
N CYS A 135 -7.36 -4.99 -5.27
CA CYS A 135 -6.09 -5.69 -5.09
C CYS A 135 -5.35 -5.84 -6.42
N GLY A 136 -4.09 -6.22 -6.38
CA GLY A 136 -3.25 -6.41 -7.56
C GLY A 136 -3.76 -7.47 -8.57
N ASP A 137 -4.70 -8.31 -8.17
CA ASP A 137 -5.36 -9.32 -8.98
C ASP A 137 -6.85 -9.00 -9.25
N THR A 138 -7.27 -7.74 -9.03
CA THR A 138 -8.65 -7.30 -9.28
C THR A 138 -8.82 -6.72 -10.69
N THR A 139 -7.81 -6.07 -11.22
CA THR A 139 -7.77 -5.41 -12.53
C THR A 139 -6.67 -6.03 -13.39
N ASN A 140 -6.66 -5.73 -14.69
CA ASN A 140 -5.65 -6.28 -15.60
C ASN A 140 -4.27 -5.65 -15.38
N ASN A 141 -4.24 -4.37 -15.00
CA ASN A 141 -3.03 -3.60 -14.79
C ASN A 141 -2.86 -3.25 -13.31
N LEU A 142 -1.59 -3.05 -12.91
CA LEU A 142 -1.18 -2.59 -11.58
C LEU A 142 -0.85 -1.10 -11.60
N LYS A 143 -0.87 -0.43 -10.44
CA LYS A 143 -0.24 0.89 -10.31
C LYS A 143 1.22 0.82 -10.80
N PRO A 144 1.70 1.74 -11.63
CA PRO A 144 1.22 3.10 -11.87
C PRO A 144 0.13 3.27 -12.94
N ASP A 145 -0.42 2.19 -13.51
CA ASP A 145 -1.58 2.30 -14.39
C ASP A 145 -2.79 2.85 -13.61
N PRO A 146 -3.61 3.75 -14.20
CA PRO A 146 -4.78 4.31 -13.54
C PRO A 146 -5.96 3.34 -13.40
N GLU A 147 -5.93 2.18 -14.07
CA GLU A 147 -7.06 1.23 -14.10
C GLU A 147 -7.57 0.85 -12.69
N PRO A 148 -6.70 0.49 -11.70
CA PRO A 148 -7.16 0.14 -10.37
C PRO A 148 -7.88 1.30 -9.65
N ILE A 149 -7.38 2.54 -9.81
CA ILE A 149 -8.00 3.73 -9.22
C ILE A 149 -9.34 4.02 -9.89
N ASN A 150 -9.40 3.98 -11.23
CA ASN A 150 -10.62 4.19 -11.99
C ASN A 150 -11.68 3.15 -11.66
N TYR A 151 -11.29 1.89 -11.45
CA TYR A 151 -12.17 0.83 -11.00
C TYR A 151 -12.78 1.16 -9.63
N ALA A 152 -11.96 1.58 -8.66
CA ALA A 152 -12.42 1.98 -7.33
C ALA A 152 -13.38 3.17 -7.39
N LEU A 153 -13.06 4.22 -8.15
CA LEU A 153 -13.91 5.40 -8.33
C LEU A 153 -15.27 5.04 -8.94
N SER A 154 -15.26 4.15 -9.94
CA SER A 154 -16.48 3.64 -10.57
C SER A 154 -17.35 2.86 -9.57
N PHE A 155 -16.73 1.96 -8.79
CA PHE A 155 -17.40 1.19 -7.75
C PHE A 155 -18.07 2.09 -6.71
N LEU A 156 -17.36 3.13 -6.27
CA LEU A 156 -17.86 4.13 -5.31
C LEU A 156 -18.86 5.12 -5.93
N LYS A 157 -19.12 5.02 -7.24
CA LYS A 157 -19.99 5.93 -8.01
C LYS A 157 -19.59 7.41 -7.83
N THR A 158 -18.28 7.65 -7.74
CA THR A 158 -17.70 8.98 -7.54
C THR A 158 -17.71 9.74 -8.87
N LYS A 159 -18.41 10.87 -8.92
CA LYS A 159 -18.47 11.73 -10.11
C LYS A 159 -17.52 12.93 -10.05
N ASN A 160 -17.00 13.23 -8.85
CA ASN A 160 -16.13 14.38 -8.64
C ASN A 160 -14.68 13.94 -8.43
N THR A 161 -14.02 13.59 -9.53
CA THR A 161 -12.60 13.18 -9.49
C THR A 161 -11.70 14.31 -8.98
N LYS A 162 -11.96 15.57 -9.32
CA LYS A 162 -11.16 16.74 -8.87
C LYS A 162 -11.14 16.99 -7.37
N LYS A 163 -12.09 16.41 -6.62
CA LYS A 163 -12.17 16.48 -5.16
C LYS A 163 -11.87 15.14 -4.50
N SER A 164 -11.39 14.17 -5.26
CA SER A 164 -11.01 12.87 -4.74
C SER A 164 -9.50 12.79 -4.61
N PHE A 165 -9.05 11.99 -3.66
CA PHE A 165 -7.63 11.87 -3.30
C PHE A 165 -7.19 10.42 -3.36
N TYR A 166 -5.94 10.24 -3.76
CA TYR A 166 -5.22 8.99 -3.60
C TYR A 166 -3.98 9.22 -2.73
N ILE A 167 -3.85 8.43 -1.67
CA ILE A 167 -2.78 8.52 -0.69
C ILE A 167 -1.88 7.30 -0.82
N GLY A 168 -0.56 7.50 -0.94
CA GLY A 168 0.41 6.42 -1.07
C GLY A 168 1.83 6.85 -0.75
N ASP A 169 2.72 5.88 -0.55
CA ASP A 169 4.11 6.09 -0.14
C ASP A 169 5.13 5.87 -1.26
N SER A 170 4.67 5.75 -2.51
CA SER A 170 5.55 5.46 -3.65
C SER A 170 5.25 6.31 -4.88
N LYS A 171 6.26 6.46 -5.74
CA LYS A 171 6.07 7.13 -7.04
C LYS A 171 4.95 6.51 -7.88
N LYS A 172 4.76 5.20 -7.79
CA LYS A 172 3.70 4.48 -8.51
C LYS A 172 2.30 4.96 -8.11
N ASP A 173 2.13 5.34 -6.86
CA ASP A 173 0.88 5.87 -6.32
C ASP A 173 0.56 7.25 -6.89
N VAL A 174 1.57 8.12 -6.87
CA VAL A 174 1.47 9.47 -7.41
C VAL A 174 1.18 9.43 -8.91
N ASP A 175 1.90 8.60 -9.67
CA ASP A 175 1.72 8.48 -11.12
C ASP A 175 0.32 7.92 -11.45
N ALA A 176 -0.16 6.90 -10.71
CA ALA A 176 -1.49 6.34 -10.89
C ALA A 176 -2.60 7.36 -10.60
N ALA A 177 -2.46 8.13 -9.50
CA ALA A 177 -3.41 9.18 -9.14
C ALA A 177 -3.51 10.27 -10.22
N LYS A 178 -2.37 10.75 -10.70
CA LYS A 178 -2.31 11.74 -11.78
C LYS A 178 -2.94 11.24 -13.07
N SER A 179 -2.63 10.01 -13.46
CA SER A 179 -3.19 9.38 -14.66
C SER A 179 -4.69 9.13 -14.53
N ALA A 180 -5.21 8.92 -13.32
CA ALA A 180 -6.65 8.80 -13.03
C ALA A 180 -7.35 10.17 -12.89
N GLY A 181 -6.62 11.29 -12.91
CA GLY A 181 -7.16 12.64 -12.80
C GLY A 181 -7.71 13.01 -11.43
N ILE A 182 -7.14 12.43 -10.36
CA ILE A 182 -7.43 12.76 -8.95
C ILE A 182 -6.17 13.32 -8.28
N SER A 183 -6.36 14.01 -7.14
CA SER A 183 -5.24 14.57 -6.39
C SER A 183 -4.43 13.48 -5.69
N SER A 184 -3.11 13.63 -5.70
CA SER A 184 -2.15 12.73 -5.06
C SER A 184 -1.63 13.31 -3.74
N ILE A 185 -1.59 12.48 -2.69
CA ILE A 185 -0.94 12.79 -1.41
C ILE A 185 0.18 11.76 -1.23
N ALA A 186 1.43 12.22 -1.17
CA ALA A 186 2.58 11.37 -0.89
C ALA A 186 2.85 11.31 0.61
N CYS A 187 2.83 10.10 1.18
CA CYS A 187 3.18 9.84 2.57
C CYS A 187 4.68 9.63 2.71
N THR A 188 5.37 10.51 3.43
CA THR A 188 6.82 10.38 3.65
C THR A 188 7.16 9.50 4.86
N TYR A 189 6.18 9.15 5.68
CA TYR A 189 6.32 8.22 6.80
C TYR A 189 6.40 6.74 6.37
N GLY A 190 6.09 6.43 5.10
CA GLY A 190 6.07 5.08 4.55
C GLY A 190 7.47 4.48 4.29
N TYR A 191 7.58 3.65 3.26
CA TYR A 191 8.81 2.92 2.92
C TYR A 191 9.63 3.67 1.86
N ILE A 192 10.26 4.76 2.26
CA ILE A 192 11.04 5.61 1.38
C ILE A 192 12.50 5.12 1.36
N TYR A 193 13.09 5.03 0.18
CA TYR A 193 14.53 4.77 0.02
C TYR A 193 15.33 6.02 0.37
N ASP A 194 16.45 5.88 1.05
CA ASP A 194 17.36 6.98 1.36
C ASP A 194 17.85 7.74 0.13
N SER A 195 17.99 7.02 -1.01
CA SER A 195 18.40 7.61 -2.28
C SER A 195 17.25 8.29 -3.05
N THR A 196 16.03 8.27 -2.52
CA THR A 196 14.83 8.78 -3.20
C THR A 196 14.33 10.03 -2.49
N ASN A 197 14.22 11.14 -3.23
CA ASN A 197 13.53 12.31 -2.72
C ASN A 197 12.05 12.26 -3.15
N PRO A 198 11.09 12.10 -2.22
CA PRO A 198 9.66 12.06 -2.55
C PRO A 198 9.17 13.31 -3.31
N LYS A 199 9.81 14.47 -3.12
CA LYS A 199 9.48 15.71 -3.85
C LYS A 199 9.67 15.58 -5.36
N ASP A 200 10.55 14.69 -5.82
CA ASP A 200 10.75 14.43 -7.25
C ASP A 200 9.57 13.69 -7.89
N TRP A 201 8.68 13.10 -7.09
CA TRP A 201 7.45 12.46 -7.59
C TRP A 201 6.41 13.50 -8.04
N LYS A 202 6.56 14.75 -7.58
CA LYS A 202 5.67 15.87 -7.91
C LYS A 202 4.21 15.58 -7.51
N ALA A 203 4.00 15.00 -6.32
CA ALA A 203 2.67 14.85 -5.75
C ALA A 203 2.03 16.23 -5.53
N ASP A 204 0.70 16.27 -5.49
CA ASP A 204 -0.01 17.53 -5.23
C ASP A 204 0.18 17.96 -3.77
N PHE A 205 0.29 16.98 -2.86
CA PHE A 205 0.50 17.22 -1.42
C PHE A 205 1.48 16.19 -0.86
N TYR A 206 2.13 16.56 0.26
CA TYR A 206 3.05 15.71 1.02
C TYR A 206 2.68 15.77 2.48
N VAL A 207 2.72 14.62 3.17
CA VAL A 207 2.42 14.49 4.59
C VAL A 207 3.51 13.65 5.27
N ASP A 208 4.04 14.16 6.36
CA ASP A 208 5.06 13.47 7.17
C ASP A 208 4.42 12.62 8.29
N HIS A 209 3.15 12.93 8.60
CA HIS A 209 2.34 12.20 9.57
C HIS A 209 0.93 11.99 9.04
N ALA A 210 0.32 10.83 9.37
CA ALA A 210 -1.00 10.48 8.85
C ALA A 210 -2.08 11.53 9.19
N LEU A 211 -2.05 12.14 10.37
CA LEU A 211 -3.05 13.14 10.78
C LEU A 211 -3.08 14.36 9.87
N GLU A 212 -1.97 14.71 9.21
CA GLU A 212 -1.90 15.84 8.27
C GLU A 212 -2.76 15.62 7.02
N ILE A 213 -3.16 14.35 6.75
CA ILE A 213 -4.09 14.04 5.68
C ILE A 213 -5.41 14.81 5.88
N LEU A 214 -5.84 15.01 7.12
CA LEU A 214 -7.09 15.70 7.45
C LEU A 214 -7.07 17.19 7.10
N ASP A 215 -5.88 17.80 7.03
CA ASP A 215 -5.71 19.20 6.64
C ASP A 215 -5.82 19.39 5.12
N VAL A 216 -5.72 18.30 4.35
CA VAL A 216 -5.69 18.31 2.88
C VAL A 216 -7.04 17.90 2.27
N ILE A 217 -7.76 16.97 2.87
CA ILE A 217 -8.97 16.35 2.30
C ILE A 217 -10.27 17.10 2.60
#